data_78f4afbb58a812766544e98612037485
#
_entry.id   78f4afbb58a812766544e98612037485
#
_cell.length_a   1.000
_cell.length_b   1.000
_cell.length_c   1.000
_cell.angle_alpha   90.00
_cell.angle_beta   90.00
_cell.angle_gamma   90.00
#
_symmetry.space_group_name_H-M   'P 1'
#
loop_
_entity.id
_entity.type
_entity.pdbx_description
1 polymer ?
#
loop_
_entity_poly.entity_id
_entity_poly.type
_entity_poly.pdbx_seq_one_letter_code
_entity_poly.pdbx_strand_id
1 'polypeptide(L)'
;MKKGLMVGAAKYNITPSLDQARRLGPKGLATDVVRQLFARATVFDDGETKAAIVLLDISEFFPNITEGIRDIASKWTDIPPENILVCGTHTHSGPKVIDYDDPYDYGGVIVEYNEISESVRLYLEMLYRWAASAVFLADSRLKPVRGKIGEISVPGIGRPRARMKDGSVASFTYAYNIDKIDIRQIESWSFYDDKLRIALFEDMEGVPVCGLANFGCHNALAMGWTTVDSDFFGWAMDKVEEEVGGKFVFSLMAGPEGNVHPAGLIEKSITPEEAASLVPVAGNILYEKAKKIWNNLEPFKTDTLSCARKEVYFPVQQPIPIRAKNYLCRRKTAGCKQDEKGVFSELQLIRIGELAILGLCGEVFHEIVFNLRKMSPFRHTWVTSLCNDELSYLMPEHEYKRDKKSGKMNVQKEFAIPDETAESLIYEAFKELFERVK
;
A
#
# COMPACT_ATOMS: atom_id res chain seq x y z
N MET A 1 -17.35 0.60 33.23
CA MET A 1 -17.91 0.05 31.97
C MET A 1 -16.91 0.42 30.88
N LYS A 2 -16.42 -0.55 30.10
CA LYS A 2 -15.61 -0.23 28.91
C LYS A 2 -16.41 0.71 28.02
N LYS A 3 -15.81 1.83 27.62
CA LYS A 3 -16.40 2.67 26.57
C LYS A 3 -16.43 1.83 25.29
N GLY A 4 -17.55 1.88 24.55
CA GLY A 4 -17.58 1.26 23.22
C GLY A 4 -16.55 1.92 22.29
N LEU A 5 -16.21 1.27 21.17
CA LEU A 5 -15.29 1.83 20.18
C LEU A 5 -15.80 3.17 19.66
N MET A 6 -14.95 4.16 19.65
CA MET A 6 -15.16 5.44 18.99
C MET A 6 -14.31 5.49 17.73
N VAL A 7 -14.86 6.01 16.63
CA VAL A 7 -14.15 6.18 15.37
C VAL A 7 -14.40 7.57 14.81
N GLY A 8 -13.35 8.18 14.27
CA GLY A 8 -13.45 9.41 13.51
C GLY A 8 -12.57 9.31 12.25
N ALA A 9 -12.96 10.01 11.20
CA ALA A 9 -12.21 10.01 9.95
C ALA A 9 -12.17 11.40 9.30
N ALA A 10 -11.08 11.66 8.59
CA ALA A 10 -10.90 12.87 7.81
C ALA A 10 -9.93 12.63 6.66
N LYS A 11 -9.98 13.48 5.65
CA LYS A 11 -8.97 13.53 4.60
C LYS A 11 -8.44 14.95 4.44
N TYR A 12 -7.19 15.04 4.02
CA TYR A 12 -6.50 16.29 3.71
C TYR A 12 -5.83 16.21 2.36
N ASN A 13 -5.92 17.27 1.55
CA ASN A 13 -5.33 17.29 0.22
C ASN A 13 -3.80 17.38 0.33
N ILE A 14 -3.10 16.43 -0.33
CA ILE A 14 -1.64 16.35 -0.39
C ILE A 14 -1.11 16.54 -1.82
N THR A 15 -1.97 16.99 -2.74
CA THR A 15 -1.58 17.19 -4.14
C THR A 15 -0.48 18.26 -4.21
N PRO A 16 0.67 17.99 -4.82
CA PRO A 16 1.68 19.00 -5.05
C PRO A 16 1.16 20.08 -6.01
N SER A 17 1.70 21.29 -5.92
CA SER A 17 1.48 22.27 -7.00
C SER A 17 2.05 21.74 -8.32
N LEU A 18 1.55 22.23 -9.46
CA LEU A 18 2.00 21.73 -10.77
C LEU A 18 3.53 21.91 -10.96
N ASP A 19 4.10 22.99 -10.42
CA ASP A 19 5.56 23.19 -10.46
C ASP A 19 6.30 22.20 -9.56
N GLN A 20 5.76 21.86 -8.39
CA GLN A 20 6.27 20.80 -7.54
C GLN A 20 6.08 19.43 -8.20
N ALA A 21 4.89 19.15 -8.78
CA ALA A 21 4.62 17.93 -9.50
C ALA A 21 5.60 17.69 -10.68
N ARG A 22 5.98 18.76 -11.39
CA ARG A 22 7.02 18.70 -12.43
C ARG A 22 8.38 18.29 -11.89
N ARG A 23 8.72 18.67 -10.66
CA ARG A 23 10.00 18.34 -10.01
C ARG A 23 9.96 17.00 -9.30
N LEU A 24 8.80 16.62 -8.77
CA LEU A 24 8.60 15.41 -7.97
C LEU A 24 8.04 14.23 -8.78
N GLY A 25 7.47 14.50 -9.96
CA GLY A 25 6.95 13.45 -10.85
C GLY A 25 8.04 12.57 -11.44
N PRO A 26 7.69 11.38 -11.93
CA PRO A 26 8.64 10.55 -12.66
C PRO A 26 9.20 11.36 -13.84
N LYS A 27 10.49 11.56 -13.92
CA LYS A 27 11.19 12.41 -14.91
C LYS A 27 10.95 13.92 -14.78
N GLY A 28 10.34 14.42 -13.68
CA GLY A 28 10.10 15.85 -13.49
C GLY A 28 9.19 16.50 -14.54
N LEU A 29 8.31 15.73 -15.20
CA LEU A 29 7.55 16.15 -16.38
C LEU A 29 6.04 16.20 -16.16
N ALA A 30 5.53 16.16 -14.92
CA ALA A 30 4.08 16.28 -14.67
C ALA A 30 3.56 17.61 -15.23
N THR A 31 2.59 17.55 -16.12
CA THR A 31 2.03 18.69 -16.85
C THR A 31 0.61 19.01 -16.40
N ASP A 32 -0.05 18.09 -15.69
CA ASP A 32 -1.45 18.23 -15.27
C ASP A 32 -1.72 17.43 -14.00
N VAL A 33 -2.78 17.80 -13.29
CA VAL A 33 -3.36 17.08 -12.16
C VAL A 33 -4.72 16.55 -12.60
N VAL A 34 -4.78 15.30 -12.98
CA VAL A 34 -6.03 14.63 -13.43
C VAL A 34 -6.94 14.38 -12.22
N ARG A 35 -6.36 13.94 -11.10
CA ARG A 35 -7.07 13.66 -9.85
C ARG A 35 -6.24 14.10 -8.67
N GLN A 36 -6.90 14.74 -7.72
CA GLN A 36 -6.26 15.16 -6.46
C GLN A 36 -5.80 13.95 -5.64
N LEU A 37 -4.74 14.16 -4.87
CA LEU A 37 -4.17 13.20 -3.95
C LEU A 37 -4.54 13.58 -2.52
N PHE A 38 -4.82 12.57 -1.69
CA PHE A 38 -5.23 12.77 -0.31
C PHE A 38 -4.40 11.95 0.67
N ALA A 39 -4.22 12.48 1.87
CA ALA A 39 -3.98 11.72 3.09
C ALA A 39 -5.34 11.47 3.74
N ARG A 40 -5.74 10.20 3.87
CA ARG A 40 -6.96 9.78 4.56
C ARG A 40 -6.59 9.18 5.90
N ALA A 41 -7.15 9.72 6.98
CA ALA A 41 -6.89 9.24 8.33
C ALA A 41 -8.18 8.68 8.96
N THR A 42 -8.05 7.54 9.62
CA THR A 42 -9.08 6.96 10.50
C THR A 42 -8.48 6.77 11.87
N VAL A 43 -9.10 7.36 12.89
CA VAL A 43 -8.70 7.26 14.30
C VAL A 43 -9.68 6.38 15.04
N PHE A 44 -9.16 5.49 15.87
CA PHE A 44 -9.89 4.56 16.73
C PHE A 44 -9.54 4.83 18.20
N ASP A 45 -10.54 4.77 19.07
CA ASP A 45 -10.38 4.95 20.54
C ASP A 45 -11.38 4.06 21.28
N ASP A 46 -10.92 3.16 22.14
CA ASP A 46 -11.77 2.33 23.00
C ASP A 46 -11.78 2.82 24.46
N GLY A 47 -11.13 3.97 24.72
CA GLY A 47 -10.97 4.58 26.02
C GLY A 47 -9.77 4.10 26.82
N GLU A 48 -9.05 3.06 26.35
CA GLU A 48 -7.78 2.55 26.91
C GLU A 48 -6.64 2.68 25.90
N THR A 49 -6.93 2.40 24.64
CA THR A 49 -5.98 2.47 23.51
C THR A 49 -6.53 3.44 22.47
N LYS A 50 -5.65 4.26 21.90
CA LYS A 50 -5.92 5.08 20.73
C LYS A 50 -4.96 4.76 19.61
N ALA A 51 -5.46 4.66 18.37
CA ALA A 51 -4.69 4.30 17.20
C ALA A 51 -5.15 5.07 15.96
N ALA A 52 -4.29 5.18 14.97
CA ALA A 52 -4.62 5.77 13.66
C ALA A 52 -4.11 4.93 12.51
N ILE A 53 -4.88 4.90 11.42
CA ILE A 53 -4.44 4.45 10.10
C ILE A 53 -4.41 5.67 9.19
N VAL A 54 -3.28 5.92 8.53
CA VAL A 54 -3.07 7.03 7.60
C VAL A 54 -2.75 6.46 6.23
N LEU A 55 -3.68 6.58 5.29
CA LEU A 55 -3.51 6.17 3.89
C LEU A 55 -3.10 7.38 3.06
N LEU A 56 -1.97 7.26 2.36
CA LEU A 56 -1.41 8.30 1.50
C LEU A 56 -1.56 7.92 0.02
N ASP A 57 -2.02 8.84 -0.82
CA ASP A 57 -2.02 8.66 -2.27
C ASP A 57 -0.61 8.91 -2.84
N ILE A 58 0.33 8.01 -2.50
CA ILE A 58 1.71 8.01 -2.98
C ILE A 58 2.13 6.58 -3.36
N SER A 59 3.19 6.48 -4.18
CA SER A 59 3.68 5.20 -4.69
C SER A 59 4.48 4.44 -3.64
N GLU A 60 5.55 5.06 -3.20
CA GLU A 60 6.56 4.46 -2.31
C GLU A 60 7.05 5.52 -1.33
N PHE A 61 7.45 5.11 -0.14
CA PHE A 61 7.99 6.02 0.87
C PHE A 61 8.86 5.26 1.88
N PHE A 62 9.75 5.99 2.55
CA PHE A 62 10.64 5.41 3.53
C PHE A 62 10.28 5.83 4.96
N PRO A 63 10.89 5.23 5.99
CA PRO A 63 10.62 5.52 7.39
C PRO A 63 10.65 7.00 7.77
N ASN A 64 11.43 7.83 7.08
CA ASN A 64 11.47 9.28 7.34
C ASN A 64 10.09 9.95 7.17
N ILE A 65 9.26 9.47 6.22
CA ILE A 65 7.89 9.98 6.04
C ILE A 65 7.00 9.50 7.19
N THR A 66 7.06 8.22 7.52
CA THR A 66 6.31 7.67 8.65
C THR A 66 6.64 8.38 9.95
N GLU A 67 7.93 8.54 10.26
CA GLU A 67 8.38 9.21 11.49
C GLU A 67 8.02 10.70 11.50
N GLY A 68 8.14 11.39 10.35
CA GLY A 68 7.73 12.79 10.23
C GLY A 68 6.25 13.02 10.48
N ILE A 69 5.38 12.11 10.01
CA ILE A 69 3.94 12.15 10.28
C ILE A 69 3.65 11.82 11.74
N ARG A 70 4.24 10.76 12.29
CA ARG A 70 4.10 10.32 13.68
C ARG A 70 4.52 11.41 14.67
N ASP A 71 5.66 12.07 14.42
CA ASP A 71 6.20 13.12 15.29
C ASP A 71 5.25 14.32 15.41
N ILE A 72 4.60 14.69 14.33
CA ILE A 72 3.65 15.83 14.33
C ILE A 72 2.29 15.39 14.86
N ALA A 73 1.75 14.26 14.39
CA ALA A 73 0.43 13.80 14.77
C ALA A 73 0.34 13.49 16.27
N SER A 74 1.35 12.83 16.84
CA SER A 74 1.38 12.52 18.28
C SER A 74 1.49 13.77 19.18
N LYS A 75 2.05 14.87 18.67
CA LYS A 75 2.09 16.16 19.41
C LYS A 75 0.76 16.91 19.37
N TRP A 76 -0.06 16.66 18.35
CA TRP A 76 -1.34 17.35 18.15
C TRP A 76 -2.52 16.55 18.69
N THR A 77 -2.32 15.27 18.91
CA THR A 77 -3.28 14.32 19.50
C THR A 77 -2.61 13.58 20.65
N ASP A 78 -3.36 12.77 21.38
CA ASP A 78 -2.84 11.88 22.41
C ASP A 78 -2.56 10.45 21.87
N ILE A 79 -2.47 10.29 20.55
CA ILE A 79 -2.17 9.00 19.91
C ILE A 79 -0.67 8.72 20.05
N PRO A 80 -0.25 7.60 20.68
CA PRO A 80 1.14 7.21 20.70
C PRO A 80 1.70 7.03 19.28
N PRO A 81 2.90 7.53 18.95
CA PRO A 81 3.46 7.43 17.59
C PRO A 81 3.55 5.98 17.09
N GLU A 82 3.81 5.02 17.99
CA GLU A 82 3.81 3.59 17.68
C GLU A 82 2.45 2.99 17.33
N ASN A 83 1.35 3.69 17.62
CA ASN A 83 -0.01 3.28 17.27
C ASN A 83 -0.51 3.94 15.97
N ILE A 84 0.34 4.66 15.27
CA ILE A 84 0.02 5.26 13.96
C ILE A 84 0.61 4.38 12.86
N LEU A 85 -0.26 3.74 12.07
CA LEU A 85 0.08 2.98 10.87
C LEU A 85 -0.03 3.92 9.66
N VAL A 86 1.06 4.09 8.93
CA VAL A 86 1.08 4.85 7.67
C VAL A 86 1.17 3.86 6.52
N CYS A 87 0.32 3.98 5.50
CA CYS A 87 0.36 3.11 4.31
C CYS A 87 0.14 3.91 3.01
N GLY A 88 0.62 3.38 1.90
CA GLY A 88 0.46 3.97 0.58
C GLY A 88 -0.65 3.30 -0.24
N THR A 89 -1.28 4.04 -1.16
CA THR A 89 -2.18 3.47 -2.17
C THR A 89 -1.42 2.86 -3.34
N HIS A 90 -0.12 3.08 -3.40
CA HIS A 90 0.76 2.66 -4.49
C HIS A 90 0.41 3.26 -5.85
N THR A 91 -0.17 4.47 -5.90
CA THR A 91 -0.36 5.14 -7.18
C THR A 91 0.98 5.45 -7.84
N HIS A 92 1.18 4.98 -9.07
CA HIS A 92 2.40 5.25 -9.85
C HIS A 92 2.38 6.61 -10.54
N SER A 93 1.35 7.41 -10.33
CA SER A 93 1.21 8.78 -10.82
C SER A 93 1.17 9.82 -9.70
N GLY A 94 1.70 9.47 -8.53
CA GLY A 94 1.91 10.39 -7.41
C GLY A 94 3.26 11.11 -7.49
N PRO A 95 3.50 12.08 -6.58
CA PRO A 95 4.80 12.72 -6.46
C PRO A 95 5.86 11.70 -6.02
N LYS A 96 7.04 11.83 -6.57
CA LYS A 96 8.21 11.10 -6.07
C LYS A 96 8.71 11.78 -4.81
N VAL A 97 8.59 11.12 -3.70
CA VAL A 97 8.98 11.64 -2.38
C VAL A 97 10.46 11.42 -2.05
N ILE A 98 11.22 10.96 -3.04
CA ILE A 98 12.67 10.82 -3.02
C ILE A 98 13.20 11.37 -4.32
N ASP A 99 14.31 12.11 -4.27
CA ASP A 99 14.91 12.71 -5.45
C ASP A 99 15.38 11.63 -6.43
N TYR A 100 14.72 11.61 -7.57
CA TYR A 100 15.08 10.76 -8.70
C TYR A 100 15.61 11.65 -9.81
N ASP A 101 16.84 12.09 -9.71
CA ASP A 101 17.56 12.60 -10.89
C ASP A 101 17.96 11.47 -11.85
N ASP A 102 17.64 10.24 -11.46
CA ASP A 102 17.84 9.10 -12.32
C ASP A 102 16.59 8.88 -13.18
N PRO A 103 16.64 9.19 -14.48
CA PRO A 103 15.72 8.56 -15.39
C PRO A 103 15.91 7.07 -15.17
N TYR A 104 14.87 6.29 -14.98
CA TYR A 104 14.90 4.83 -14.98
C TYR A 104 15.99 4.35 -15.95
N ASP A 105 17.23 4.46 -15.51
CA ASP A 105 18.35 4.00 -16.29
C ASP A 105 18.44 2.51 -16.10
N TYR A 106 17.70 1.83 -16.96
CA TYR A 106 17.86 0.40 -17.17
C TYR A 106 19.31 0.04 -17.56
N GLY A 107 20.18 1.03 -17.73
CA GLY A 107 21.56 0.91 -18.15
C GLY A 107 22.57 0.56 -17.07
N GLY A 108 22.18 0.46 -15.81
CA GLY A 108 23.04 -0.11 -14.77
C GLY A 108 24.02 0.87 -14.11
N VAL A 109 23.78 2.17 -14.15
CA VAL A 109 24.59 3.17 -13.45
C VAL A 109 24.14 3.26 -11.99
N ILE A 110 25.08 3.11 -11.04
CA ILE A 110 24.85 3.41 -9.63
C ILE A 110 24.95 4.93 -9.48
N VAL A 111 23.85 5.56 -9.11
CA VAL A 111 23.84 6.98 -8.77
C VAL A 111 24.03 7.12 -7.25
N GLU A 112 25.09 7.80 -6.85
CA GLU A 112 25.28 8.18 -5.45
C GLU A 112 24.42 9.40 -5.15
N TYR A 113 23.39 9.22 -4.34
CA TYR A 113 22.56 10.32 -3.83
C TYR A 113 23.18 10.83 -2.54
N ASN A 114 23.66 12.06 -2.56
CA ASN A 114 24.27 12.67 -1.37
C ASN A 114 23.27 13.50 -0.56
N GLU A 115 22.22 14.04 -1.21
CA GLU A 115 21.25 14.93 -0.59
C GLU A 115 19.87 14.78 -1.24
N ILE A 116 18.81 15.01 -0.45
CA ILE A 116 17.45 15.18 -0.97
C ILE A 116 17.34 16.58 -1.55
N SER A 117 16.78 16.77 -2.75
CA SER A 117 16.61 18.08 -3.34
C SER A 117 15.74 19.00 -2.48
N GLU A 118 15.97 20.30 -2.57
CA GLU A 118 15.21 21.28 -1.79
C GLU A 118 13.70 21.20 -2.07
N SER A 119 13.31 20.98 -3.31
CA SER A 119 11.90 20.87 -3.69
C SER A 119 11.22 19.65 -3.07
N VAL A 120 11.91 18.51 -3.02
CA VAL A 120 11.43 17.29 -2.34
C VAL A 120 11.36 17.55 -0.83
N ARG A 121 12.40 18.12 -0.23
CA ARG A 121 12.41 18.44 1.21
C ARG A 121 11.24 19.32 1.62
N LEU A 122 10.99 20.40 0.88
CA LEU A 122 9.86 21.30 1.13
C LEU A 122 8.50 20.58 1.01
N TYR A 123 8.34 19.73 -0.02
CA TYR A 123 7.12 18.94 -0.16
C TYR A 123 6.95 17.97 1.01
N LEU A 124 8.01 17.29 1.45
CA LEU A 124 7.96 16.38 2.60
C LEU A 124 7.54 17.08 3.89
N GLU A 125 8.10 18.28 4.16
CA GLU A 125 7.70 19.08 5.33
C GLU A 125 6.20 19.44 5.30
N MET A 126 5.66 19.74 4.11
CA MET A 126 4.22 19.98 3.93
C MET A 126 3.42 18.69 4.07
N LEU A 127 3.87 17.58 3.44
CA LEU A 127 3.21 16.26 3.50
C LEU A 127 3.04 15.79 4.94
N TYR A 128 4.08 15.92 5.78
CA TYR A 128 4.00 15.52 7.19
C TYR A 128 2.90 16.29 7.93
N ARG A 129 2.82 17.61 7.71
CA ARG A 129 1.81 18.47 8.34
C ARG A 129 0.41 18.19 7.80
N TRP A 130 0.24 18.00 6.51
CA TRP A 130 -1.05 17.70 5.89
C TRP A 130 -1.58 16.35 6.35
N ALA A 131 -0.74 15.29 6.37
CA ALA A 131 -1.13 13.99 6.88
C ALA A 131 -1.46 14.05 8.38
N ALA A 132 -0.64 14.72 9.19
CA ALA A 132 -0.95 14.96 10.61
C ALA A 132 -2.23 15.77 10.81
N SER A 133 -2.54 16.74 9.92
CA SER A 133 -3.82 17.46 9.96
C SER A 133 -5.01 16.55 9.72
N ALA A 134 -4.89 15.56 8.81
CA ALA A 134 -5.93 14.56 8.62
C ALA A 134 -6.15 13.74 9.91
N VAL A 135 -5.07 13.32 10.60
CA VAL A 135 -5.17 12.63 11.90
C VAL A 135 -5.84 13.48 12.95
N PHE A 136 -5.41 14.75 13.11
CA PHE A 136 -6.00 15.68 14.08
C PHE A 136 -7.50 15.91 13.81
N LEU A 137 -7.88 16.12 12.55
CA LEU A 137 -9.28 16.29 12.19
C LEU A 137 -10.09 15.00 12.41
N ALA A 138 -9.53 13.83 12.15
CA ALA A 138 -10.17 12.54 12.43
C ALA A 138 -10.38 12.37 13.94
N ASP A 139 -9.36 12.65 14.75
CA ASP A 139 -9.42 12.59 16.20
C ASP A 139 -10.52 13.51 16.77
N SER A 140 -10.62 14.74 16.26
CA SER A 140 -11.67 15.69 16.65
C SER A 140 -13.11 15.27 16.28
N ARG A 141 -13.26 14.23 15.46
CA ARG A 141 -14.54 13.72 14.97
C ARG A 141 -14.93 12.35 15.57
N LEU A 142 -14.21 11.90 16.60
CA LEU A 142 -14.49 10.64 17.27
C LEU A 142 -15.92 10.60 17.79
N LYS A 143 -16.64 9.53 17.45
CA LYS A 143 -17.98 9.24 17.96
C LYS A 143 -18.20 7.73 18.11
N PRO A 144 -19.12 7.29 19.00
CA PRO A 144 -19.41 5.87 19.17
C PRO A 144 -19.90 5.23 17.86
N VAL A 145 -19.42 4.01 17.57
CA VAL A 145 -19.75 3.31 16.32
C VAL A 145 -20.07 1.83 16.53
N ARG A 146 -20.70 1.25 15.50
CA ARG A 146 -20.82 -0.19 15.29
C ARG A 146 -20.08 -0.53 14.00
N GLY A 147 -19.43 -1.70 13.96
CA GLY A 147 -18.72 -2.20 12.80
C GLY A 147 -19.51 -3.25 12.03
N LYS A 148 -19.46 -3.19 10.70
CA LYS A 148 -19.93 -4.21 9.76
C LYS A 148 -18.80 -4.57 8.81
N ILE A 149 -18.69 -5.84 8.41
CA ILE A 149 -17.59 -6.34 7.58
C ILE A 149 -18.09 -7.33 6.54
N GLY A 150 -17.41 -7.38 5.40
CA GLY A 150 -17.67 -8.37 4.36
C GLY A 150 -16.63 -8.36 3.25
N GLU A 151 -16.75 -9.32 2.34
CA GLU A 151 -15.88 -9.42 1.18
C GLU A 151 -16.64 -9.85 -0.07
N ILE A 152 -16.16 -9.42 -1.25
CA ILE A 152 -16.74 -9.76 -2.54
C ILE A 152 -15.65 -9.98 -3.58
N SER A 153 -15.85 -10.96 -4.47
CA SER A 153 -14.94 -11.19 -5.60
C SER A 153 -15.02 -10.09 -6.66
N VAL A 154 -13.86 -9.64 -7.13
CA VAL A 154 -13.68 -8.62 -8.18
C VAL A 154 -12.79 -9.20 -9.28
N PRO A 155 -13.29 -10.16 -10.07
CA PRO A 155 -12.55 -10.70 -11.18
C PRO A 155 -12.35 -9.65 -12.28
N GLY A 156 -11.25 -9.80 -13.05
CA GLY A 156 -11.04 -9.04 -14.27
C GLY A 156 -10.24 -7.75 -14.15
N ILE A 157 -9.91 -7.26 -12.95
CA ILE A 157 -8.96 -6.14 -12.78
C ILE A 157 -7.53 -6.68 -12.72
N GLY A 158 -7.24 -7.50 -11.72
CA GLY A 158 -5.90 -8.02 -11.49
C GLY A 158 -5.54 -9.17 -12.43
N ARG A 159 -4.31 -9.16 -12.93
CA ARG A 159 -3.70 -10.30 -13.62
C ARG A 159 -2.45 -10.71 -12.86
N PRO A 160 -2.41 -11.92 -12.29
CA PRO A 160 -1.25 -12.40 -11.56
C PRO A 160 -0.10 -12.73 -12.51
N ARG A 161 1.11 -12.83 -11.95
CA ARG A 161 2.27 -13.37 -12.67
C ARG A 161 2.02 -14.80 -13.10
N ALA A 162 2.71 -15.22 -14.14
CA ALA A 162 2.63 -16.58 -14.65
C ALA A 162 4.01 -17.23 -14.74
N ARG A 163 4.08 -18.52 -14.42
CA ARG A 163 5.23 -19.36 -14.70
C ARG A 163 5.11 -19.91 -16.11
N MET A 164 6.18 -19.75 -16.89
CA MET A 164 6.25 -20.25 -18.25
C MET A 164 6.82 -21.68 -18.29
N LYS A 165 6.50 -22.44 -19.33
CA LYS A 165 7.00 -23.83 -19.53
C LYS A 165 8.53 -23.90 -19.60
N ASP A 166 9.20 -22.83 -20.03
CA ASP A 166 10.66 -22.73 -20.05
C ASP A 166 11.28 -22.37 -18.68
N GLY A 167 10.45 -22.27 -17.64
CA GLY A 167 10.85 -21.92 -16.27
C GLY A 167 10.99 -20.43 -16.01
N SER A 168 10.85 -19.57 -17.02
CA SER A 168 10.82 -18.11 -16.82
C SER A 168 9.53 -17.66 -16.17
N VAL A 169 9.52 -16.41 -15.66
CA VAL A 169 8.33 -15.77 -15.09
C VAL A 169 7.88 -14.64 -16.00
N ALA A 170 6.62 -14.68 -16.41
CA ALA A 170 5.95 -13.59 -17.10
C ALA A 170 5.31 -12.66 -16.07
N SER A 171 5.66 -11.37 -16.15
CA SER A 171 5.03 -10.30 -15.40
C SER A 171 4.23 -9.42 -16.36
N PHE A 172 3.00 -9.08 -15.97
CA PHE A 172 2.10 -8.24 -16.75
C PHE A 172 2.15 -6.77 -16.30
N THR A 173 3.28 -6.35 -15.76
CA THR A 173 3.51 -5.02 -15.19
C THR A 173 3.21 -3.89 -16.18
N TYR A 174 3.55 -4.11 -17.46
CA TYR A 174 3.42 -3.07 -18.47
C TYR A 174 2.39 -3.46 -19.52
N ALA A 175 1.32 -2.69 -19.60
CA ALA A 175 0.25 -2.85 -20.58
C ALA A 175 0.76 -2.97 -22.04
N TYR A 176 1.86 -2.28 -22.37
CA TYR A 176 2.49 -2.29 -23.70
C TYR A 176 3.33 -3.53 -24.02
N ASN A 177 3.43 -4.49 -23.09
CA ASN A 177 4.24 -5.71 -23.28
C ASN A 177 3.41 -7.00 -23.32
N ILE A 178 2.08 -6.91 -23.25
CA ILE A 178 1.20 -8.08 -23.13
C ILE A 178 1.33 -9.01 -24.32
N ASP A 179 1.41 -8.48 -25.55
CA ASP A 179 1.55 -9.28 -26.79
C ASP A 179 2.88 -10.04 -26.88
N LYS A 180 3.87 -9.66 -26.09
CA LYS A 180 5.17 -10.35 -26.03
C LYS A 180 5.11 -11.63 -25.19
N ILE A 181 4.00 -11.85 -24.48
CA ILE A 181 3.80 -13.02 -23.62
C ILE A 181 2.89 -14.01 -24.34
N ASP A 182 3.48 -15.11 -24.84
CA ASP A 182 2.67 -16.20 -25.40
C ASP A 182 1.96 -16.96 -24.27
N ILE A 183 0.67 -16.64 -24.05
CA ILE A 183 -0.15 -17.24 -23.01
C ILE A 183 -0.24 -18.79 -23.12
N ARG A 184 -0.03 -19.37 -24.33
CA ARG A 184 -0.01 -20.83 -24.55
C ARG A 184 1.23 -21.49 -23.93
N GLN A 185 2.26 -20.71 -23.61
CA GLN A 185 3.47 -21.12 -22.92
C GLN A 185 3.37 -21.01 -21.40
N ILE A 186 2.23 -20.55 -20.86
CA ILE A 186 2.01 -20.51 -19.40
C ILE A 186 1.84 -21.95 -18.90
N GLU A 187 2.65 -22.30 -17.89
CA GLU A 187 2.58 -23.56 -17.14
C GLU A 187 1.58 -23.42 -15.98
N SER A 188 1.66 -22.32 -15.24
CA SER A 188 0.80 -22.05 -14.10
C SER A 188 0.71 -20.56 -13.80
N TRP A 189 -0.41 -20.12 -13.22
CA TRP A 189 -0.58 -18.78 -12.68
C TRP A 189 -0.13 -18.74 -11.21
N SER A 190 0.43 -17.61 -10.77
CA SER A 190 0.66 -17.37 -9.35
C SER A 190 -0.68 -17.26 -8.61
N PHE A 191 -0.68 -17.59 -7.31
CA PHE A 191 -1.87 -17.45 -6.49
C PHE A 191 -2.33 -15.99 -6.46
N TYR A 192 -3.62 -15.79 -6.62
CA TYR A 192 -4.28 -14.48 -6.59
C TYR A 192 -5.61 -14.58 -5.85
N ASP A 193 -5.79 -13.70 -4.87
CA ASP A 193 -7.02 -13.51 -4.12
C ASP A 193 -7.69 -12.20 -4.60
N ASP A 194 -8.72 -12.31 -5.41
CA ASP A 194 -9.44 -11.20 -6.04
C ASP A 194 -10.47 -10.51 -5.13
N LYS A 195 -10.41 -10.73 -3.83
CA LYS A 195 -11.41 -10.20 -2.90
C LYS A 195 -11.20 -8.73 -2.58
N LEU A 196 -12.23 -7.91 -2.81
CA LEU A 196 -12.41 -6.63 -2.16
C LEU A 196 -13.03 -6.88 -0.79
N ARG A 197 -12.35 -6.45 0.27
CA ARG A 197 -12.79 -6.52 1.67
C ARG A 197 -13.17 -5.14 2.14
N ILE A 198 -14.27 -5.03 2.89
CA ILE A 198 -14.77 -3.75 3.41
C ILE A 198 -15.16 -3.92 4.87
N ALA A 199 -14.72 -2.97 5.71
CA ALA A 199 -15.22 -2.75 7.06
C ALA A 199 -15.84 -1.34 7.10
N LEU A 200 -17.13 -1.29 7.42
CA LEU A 200 -17.91 -0.07 7.54
C LEU A 200 -18.14 0.23 9.03
N PHE A 201 -17.90 1.46 9.42
CA PHE A 201 -18.22 1.97 10.77
C PHE A 201 -19.35 2.97 10.67
N GLU A 202 -20.46 2.65 11.35
CA GLU A 202 -21.67 3.49 11.43
C GLU A 202 -21.84 3.99 12.86
N ASP A 203 -22.34 5.20 13.02
CA ASP A 203 -22.73 5.68 14.36
C ASP A 203 -23.95 4.93 14.92
N MET A 204 -24.39 5.30 16.11
CA MET A 204 -25.45 4.59 16.81
C MET A 204 -26.82 4.76 16.15
N GLU A 205 -26.98 5.75 15.29
CA GLU A 205 -28.16 6.01 14.45
C GLU A 205 -28.08 5.31 13.08
N GLY A 206 -26.96 4.63 12.77
CA GLY A 206 -26.73 3.93 11.52
C GLY A 206 -26.23 4.82 10.37
N VAL A 207 -25.74 6.02 10.70
CA VAL A 207 -25.12 6.92 9.71
C VAL A 207 -23.67 6.51 9.49
N PRO A 208 -23.24 6.27 8.25
CA PRO A 208 -21.85 5.94 7.94
C PRO A 208 -20.85 7.03 8.40
N VAL A 209 -19.82 6.61 9.12
CA VAL A 209 -18.72 7.47 9.60
C VAL A 209 -17.51 7.35 8.69
N CYS A 210 -17.08 6.11 8.46
CA CYS A 210 -15.99 5.79 7.53
C CYS A 210 -16.07 4.34 7.06
N GLY A 211 -15.38 4.07 5.96
CA GLY A 211 -15.12 2.71 5.47
C GLY A 211 -13.63 2.47 5.29
N LEU A 212 -13.16 1.32 5.79
CA LEU A 212 -11.88 0.78 5.40
C LEU A 212 -12.10 -0.31 4.34
N ALA A 213 -11.24 -0.35 3.35
CA ALA A 213 -11.25 -1.42 2.34
C ALA A 213 -9.82 -1.91 2.06
N ASN A 214 -9.72 -3.14 1.53
CA ASN A 214 -8.46 -3.77 1.18
C ASN A 214 -8.62 -4.55 -0.12
N PHE A 215 -7.77 -4.28 -1.11
CA PHE A 215 -7.80 -4.97 -2.40
C PHE A 215 -6.37 -5.23 -2.91
N GLY A 216 -6.10 -6.46 -3.33
CA GLY A 216 -4.77 -6.92 -3.72
C GLY A 216 -4.51 -6.75 -5.22
N CYS A 217 -4.07 -5.56 -5.62
CA CYS A 217 -3.64 -5.27 -7.00
C CYS A 217 -2.81 -3.98 -7.00
N HIS A 218 -1.75 -3.90 -7.81
CA HIS A 218 -1.04 -2.65 -8.07
C HIS A 218 -2.01 -1.55 -8.51
N ASN A 219 -1.92 -0.38 -7.91
CA ASN A 219 -2.68 0.80 -8.30
C ASN A 219 -1.91 1.59 -9.37
N ALA A 220 -1.81 1.02 -10.58
CA ALA A 220 -0.83 1.41 -11.60
C ALA A 220 -1.35 1.32 -13.04
N LEU A 221 -2.56 1.82 -13.32
CA LEU A 221 -3.07 2.02 -14.68
C LEU A 221 -2.61 3.35 -15.27
N ALA A 222 -2.63 4.41 -14.47
CA ALA A 222 -2.23 5.76 -14.89
C ALA A 222 -0.70 5.95 -14.91
N MET A 223 0.05 4.96 -15.37
CA MET A 223 1.52 5.05 -15.47
C MET A 223 1.99 6.02 -16.57
N GLY A 224 1.19 7.03 -16.90
CA GLY A 224 1.43 7.99 -18.00
C GLY A 224 2.63 8.93 -17.81
N TRP A 225 3.25 8.94 -16.62
CA TRP A 225 4.50 9.64 -16.30
C TRP A 225 4.45 11.18 -16.45
N THR A 226 3.32 11.74 -16.88
CA THR A 226 3.16 13.16 -17.15
C THR A 226 2.03 13.81 -16.37
N THR A 227 1.23 13.03 -15.64
CA THR A 227 0.09 13.52 -14.87
C THR A 227 0.13 13.05 -13.42
N VAL A 228 -0.43 13.86 -12.53
CA VAL A 228 -0.69 13.46 -11.14
C VAL A 228 -2.08 12.85 -11.07
N ASP A 229 -2.18 11.62 -10.56
CA ASP A 229 -3.44 10.87 -10.45
C ASP A 229 -3.37 9.88 -9.27
N SER A 230 -4.44 9.77 -8.48
CA SER A 230 -4.61 8.73 -7.46
C SER A 230 -5.01 7.36 -8.02
N ASP A 231 -5.07 7.23 -9.37
CA ASP A 231 -5.37 6.02 -10.13
C ASP A 231 -6.74 5.42 -9.78
N PHE A 232 -6.99 4.16 -10.12
CA PHE A 232 -8.32 3.55 -9.98
C PHE A 232 -8.77 3.32 -8.53
N PHE A 233 -7.83 3.21 -7.57
CA PHE A 233 -8.20 3.22 -6.15
C PHE A 233 -8.79 4.57 -5.76
N GLY A 234 -8.13 5.68 -6.14
CA GLY A 234 -8.64 7.02 -5.90
C GLY A 234 -10.00 7.26 -6.55
N TRP A 235 -10.18 6.79 -7.80
CA TRP A 235 -11.48 6.85 -8.48
C TRP A 235 -12.57 6.15 -7.66
N ALA A 236 -12.32 4.91 -7.21
CA ALA A 236 -13.30 4.15 -6.44
C ALA A 236 -13.61 4.83 -5.10
N MET A 237 -12.59 5.33 -4.40
CA MET A 237 -12.76 6.04 -3.12
C MET A 237 -13.62 7.30 -3.28
N ASP A 238 -13.32 8.14 -4.29
CA ASP A 238 -14.06 9.37 -4.55
C ASP A 238 -15.53 9.07 -4.89
N LYS A 239 -15.81 8.01 -5.69
CA LYS A 239 -17.17 7.61 -6.04
C LYS A 239 -17.98 7.12 -4.83
N VAL A 240 -17.38 6.33 -3.94
CA VAL A 240 -18.04 5.87 -2.72
C VAL A 240 -18.31 7.06 -1.77
N GLU A 241 -17.33 7.97 -1.61
CA GLU A 241 -17.47 9.17 -0.78
C GLU A 241 -18.54 10.12 -1.34
N GLU A 242 -18.59 10.28 -2.67
CA GLU A 242 -19.61 11.11 -3.35
C GLU A 242 -21.03 10.57 -3.12
N GLU A 243 -21.22 9.24 -3.22
CA GLU A 243 -22.54 8.62 -3.03
C GLU A 243 -23.02 8.67 -1.58
N VAL A 244 -22.13 8.38 -0.60
CA VAL A 244 -22.48 8.43 0.82
C VAL A 244 -22.64 9.88 1.30
N GLY A 245 -21.79 10.76 0.81
CA GLY A 245 -21.85 12.19 1.10
C GLY A 245 -21.37 12.59 2.49
N GLY A 246 -21.63 13.84 2.85
CA GLY A 246 -21.30 14.38 4.17
C GLY A 246 -19.81 14.47 4.45
N LYS A 247 -19.39 13.95 5.61
CA LYS A 247 -17.99 13.87 6.04
C LYS A 247 -17.44 12.44 6.00
N PHE A 248 -18.13 11.55 5.31
CA PHE A 248 -17.71 10.17 5.17
C PHE A 248 -16.35 10.08 4.44
N VAL A 249 -15.49 9.20 4.91
CA VAL A 249 -14.18 8.90 4.31
C VAL A 249 -14.08 7.42 4.02
N PHE A 250 -13.68 7.10 2.80
CA PHE A 250 -13.43 5.73 2.37
C PHE A 250 -11.96 5.53 2.07
N SER A 251 -11.31 4.60 2.78
CA SER A 251 -9.87 4.33 2.66
C SER A 251 -9.64 2.95 2.07
N LEU A 252 -9.26 2.89 0.80
CA LEU A 252 -8.93 1.64 0.10
C LEU A 252 -7.42 1.40 0.15
N MET A 253 -7.01 0.55 1.09
CA MET A 253 -5.61 0.16 1.31
C MET A 253 -5.16 -0.86 0.27
N ALA A 254 -3.92 -0.73 -0.20
CA ALA A 254 -3.28 -1.73 -1.04
C ALA A 254 -3.12 -3.04 -0.23
N GLY A 255 -3.77 -4.09 -0.71
CA GLY A 255 -3.59 -5.46 -0.22
C GLY A 255 -2.30 -6.05 -0.78
N PRO A 256 -2.18 -7.39 -0.86
CA PRO A 256 -1.04 -8.00 -1.54
C PRO A 256 -1.10 -7.65 -3.03
N GLU A 257 -0.14 -6.90 -3.52
CA GLU A 257 -0.07 -6.49 -4.94
C GLU A 257 1.21 -6.92 -5.64
N GLY A 258 2.25 -7.34 -4.90
CA GLY A 258 3.59 -7.57 -5.46
C GLY A 258 3.65 -8.51 -6.67
N ASN A 259 2.72 -9.42 -6.83
CA ASN A 259 2.63 -10.32 -7.97
C ASN A 259 1.37 -10.13 -8.85
N VAL A 260 0.62 -9.02 -8.66
CA VAL A 260 -0.63 -8.77 -9.41
C VAL A 260 -0.68 -7.35 -9.93
N HIS A 261 -0.85 -7.20 -11.25
CA HIS A 261 -0.95 -5.92 -11.92
C HIS A 261 -2.35 -5.71 -12.54
N PRO A 262 -2.82 -4.46 -12.75
CA PRO A 262 -4.16 -4.17 -13.27
C PRO A 262 -4.25 -4.40 -14.78
N ALA A 263 -3.80 -5.56 -15.26
CA ALA A 263 -3.77 -5.95 -16.66
C ALA A 263 -4.91 -6.90 -17.05
N GLY A 264 -5.86 -7.17 -16.14
CA GLY A 264 -6.98 -8.05 -16.41
C GLY A 264 -7.97 -7.49 -17.43
N LEU A 265 -8.05 -6.17 -17.54
CA LEU A 265 -8.87 -5.45 -18.53
C LEU A 265 -8.20 -5.34 -19.91
N ILE A 266 -6.96 -5.79 -20.07
CA ILE A 266 -6.12 -5.54 -21.24
C ILE A 266 -5.87 -6.87 -21.96
N GLU A 267 -6.40 -7.00 -23.18
CA GLU A 267 -6.26 -8.21 -24.00
C GLU A 267 -5.04 -8.17 -24.93
N LYS A 268 -4.61 -6.98 -25.33
CA LYS A 268 -3.46 -6.73 -26.21
C LYS A 268 -2.64 -5.57 -25.67
N SER A 269 -1.41 -5.43 -26.16
CA SER A 269 -0.58 -4.27 -25.78
C SER A 269 -1.24 -2.95 -26.17
N ILE A 270 -1.23 -2.00 -25.25
CA ILE A 270 -1.81 -0.66 -25.39
C ILE A 270 -0.80 0.39 -24.96
N THR A 271 -1.00 1.64 -25.37
CA THR A 271 -0.14 2.76 -24.96
C THR A 271 -0.39 3.13 -23.47
N PRO A 272 0.54 3.87 -22.84
CA PRO A 272 0.31 4.39 -21.49
C PRO A 272 -0.96 5.27 -21.38
N GLU A 273 -1.26 6.05 -22.40
CA GLU A 273 -2.45 6.92 -22.46
C GLU A 273 -3.72 6.09 -22.55
N GLU A 274 -3.71 5.02 -23.35
CA GLU A 274 -4.84 4.07 -23.43
C GLU A 274 -5.02 3.35 -22.09
N ALA A 275 -3.93 2.97 -21.41
CA ALA A 275 -4.00 2.36 -20.07
C ALA A 275 -4.59 3.33 -19.04
N ALA A 276 -4.17 4.61 -19.05
CA ALA A 276 -4.74 5.65 -18.19
C ALA A 276 -6.24 5.87 -18.43
N SER A 277 -6.71 5.69 -19.67
CA SER A 277 -8.14 5.77 -20.00
C SER A 277 -8.99 4.66 -19.35
N LEU A 278 -8.36 3.57 -18.89
CA LEU A 278 -9.02 2.48 -18.16
C LEU A 278 -9.17 2.74 -16.65
N VAL A 279 -8.55 3.79 -16.11
CA VAL A 279 -8.69 4.17 -14.69
C VAL A 279 -10.15 4.29 -14.25
N PRO A 280 -11.01 5.05 -14.97
CA PRO A 280 -12.44 5.10 -14.65
C PRO A 280 -13.15 3.75 -14.73
N VAL A 281 -12.74 2.90 -15.66
CA VAL A 281 -13.36 1.57 -15.86
C VAL A 281 -13.05 0.67 -14.67
N ALA A 282 -11.77 0.53 -14.29
CA ALA A 282 -11.36 -0.27 -13.14
C ALA A 282 -11.93 0.28 -11.83
N GLY A 283 -11.88 1.60 -11.66
CA GLY A 283 -12.42 2.27 -10.48
C GLY A 283 -13.92 2.08 -10.32
N ASN A 284 -14.70 2.16 -11.42
CA ASN A 284 -16.13 1.88 -11.40
C ASN A 284 -16.44 0.42 -11.07
N ILE A 285 -15.63 -0.54 -11.55
CA ILE A 285 -15.79 -1.96 -11.16
C ILE A 285 -15.65 -2.11 -9.63
N LEU A 286 -14.62 -1.50 -9.02
CA LEU A 286 -14.45 -1.54 -7.56
C LEU A 286 -15.61 -0.85 -6.83
N TYR A 287 -16.02 0.33 -7.29
CA TYR A 287 -17.14 1.07 -6.72
C TYR A 287 -18.44 0.26 -6.76
N GLU A 288 -18.81 -0.31 -7.92
CA GLU A 288 -20.04 -1.12 -8.05
C GLU A 288 -19.99 -2.39 -7.18
N LYS A 289 -18.82 -2.98 -7.00
CA LYS A 289 -18.63 -4.11 -6.10
C LYS A 289 -18.76 -3.69 -4.63
N ALA A 290 -18.19 -2.55 -4.25
CA ALA A 290 -18.35 -1.99 -2.92
C ALA A 290 -19.82 -1.71 -2.61
N LYS A 291 -20.54 -1.07 -3.53
CA LYS A 291 -21.97 -0.81 -3.44
C LYS A 291 -22.80 -2.10 -3.31
N LYS A 292 -22.48 -3.11 -4.12
CA LYS A 292 -23.17 -4.40 -4.08
C LYS A 292 -23.07 -5.09 -2.73
N ILE A 293 -21.89 -5.06 -2.09
CA ILE A 293 -21.71 -5.71 -0.80
C ILE A 293 -22.23 -4.88 0.37
N TRP A 294 -22.34 -3.56 0.23
CA TRP A 294 -22.67 -2.62 1.30
C TRP A 294 -23.89 -3.06 2.13
N ASN A 295 -24.96 -3.47 1.44
CA ASN A 295 -26.20 -3.93 2.09
C ASN A 295 -26.12 -5.36 2.66
N ASN A 296 -25.00 -6.07 2.40
CA ASN A 296 -24.76 -7.45 2.84
C ASN A 296 -23.56 -7.55 3.81
N LEU A 297 -23.07 -6.42 4.32
CA LEU A 297 -22.05 -6.41 5.36
C LEU A 297 -22.64 -6.93 6.67
N GLU A 298 -21.93 -7.84 7.33
CA GLU A 298 -22.36 -8.44 8.58
C GLU A 298 -21.75 -7.73 9.80
N PRO A 299 -22.47 -7.59 10.91
CA PRO A 299 -21.90 -7.06 12.14
C PRO A 299 -20.69 -7.88 12.61
N PHE A 300 -19.66 -7.21 13.11
CA PHE A 300 -18.52 -7.84 13.78
C PHE A 300 -18.23 -7.13 15.12
N LYS A 301 -17.60 -7.87 16.05
CA LYS A 301 -17.26 -7.32 17.36
C LYS A 301 -16.12 -6.29 17.22
N THR A 302 -16.30 -5.15 17.88
CA THR A 302 -15.36 -4.03 17.91
C THR A 302 -14.99 -3.63 19.35
N ASP A 303 -15.05 -4.59 20.27
CA ASP A 303 -14.95 -4.39 21.73
C ASP A 303 -13.51 -4.32 22.28
N THR A 304 -12.52 -4.38 21.42
CA THR A 304 -11.11 -4.37 21.78
C THR A 304 -10.32 -3.62 20.72
N LEU A 305 -9.47 -2.69 21.15
CA LEU A 305 -8.46 -2.05 20.31
C LEU A 305 -7.08 -2.40 20.86
N SER A 306 -6.20 -2.93 20.06
CA SER A 306 -4.82 -3.18 20.46
C SER A 306 -3.85 -3.04 19.29
N CYS A 307 -2.64 -2.56 19.58
CA CYS A 307 -1.60 -2.31 18.62
C CYS A 307 -0.31 -2.99 19.05
N ALA A 308 0.42 -3.53 18.10
CA ALA A 308 1.76 -4.02 18.33
C ALA A 308 2.63 -3.80 17.10
N ARG A 309 3.92 -3.56 17.31
CA ARG A 309 4.89 -3.43 16.22
C ARG A 309 6.18 -4.18 16.57
N LYS A 310 6.94 -4.53 15.54
CA LYS A 310 8.23 -5.18 15.66
C LYS A 310 9.18 -4.64 14.60
N GLU A 311 10.34 -4.15 15.03
CA GLU A 311 11.46 -3.90 14.12
C GLU A 311 12.09 -5.24 13.74
N VAL A 312 12.29 -5.46 12.45
CA VAL A 312 12.86 -6.66 11.86
C VAL A 312 14.08 -6.28 11.03
N TYR A 313 15.15 -7.04 11.19
CA TYR A 313 16.33 -6.95 10.34
C TYR A 313 16.17 -7.89 9.15
N PHE A 314 16.15 -7.33 7.95
CA PHE A 314 16.06 -8.07 6.71
C PHE A 314 17.44 -8.13 6.04
N PRO A 315 18.06 -9.32 5.94
CA PRO A 315 19.30 -9.47 5.14
C PRO A 315 19.04 -9.09 3.68
N VAL A 316 20.05 -8.43 3.05
CA VAL A 316 19.96 -8.08 1.63
C VAL A 316 20.47 -9.21 0.75
N GLN A 317 19.92 -9.34 -0.46
CA GLN A 317 20.34 -10.31 -1.46
C GLN A 317 21.85 -10.22 -1.77
N GLN A 318 22.48 -11.37 -1.99
CA GLN A 318 23.89 -11.43 -2.42
C GLN A 318 24.02 -12.25 -3.73
N PRO A 319 24.66 -11.71 -4.78
CA PRO A 319 25.11 -10.31 -4.92
C PRO A 319 23.92 -9.36 -4.98
N ILE A 320 24.08 -8.14 -4.48
CA ILE A 320 23.00 -7.14 -4.48
C ILE A 320 22.70 -6.72 -5.92
N PRO A 321 21.47 -6.86 -6.42
CA PRO A 321 21.08 -6.37 -7.74
C PRO A 321 21.25 -4.85 -7.86
N ILE A 322 21.57 -4.34 -9.06
CA ILE A 322 21.81 -2.90 -9.27
C ILE A 322 20.64 -2.03 -8.82
N ARG A 323 19.41 -2.45 -9.12
CA ARG A 323 18.22 -1.67 -8.74
C ARG A 323 18.01 -1.67 -7.22
N ALA A 324 18.24 -2.80 -6.56
CA ALA A 324 18.23 -2.87 -5.10
C ALA A 324 19.33 -1.98 -4.48
N LYS A 325 20.52 -1.87 -5.10
CA LYS A 325 21.57 -0.93 -4.65
C LYS A 325 21.09 0.53 -4.72
N ASN A 326 20.41 0.92 -5.79
CA ASN A 326 19.86 2.26 -5.92
C ASN A 326 18.83 2.55 -4.79
N TYR A 327 17.96 1.60 -4.48
CA TYR A 327 17.05 1.71 -3.34
C TYR A 327 17.80 1.87 -2.01
N LEU A 328 18.83 1.07 -1.77
CA LEU A 328 19.65 1.15 -0.55
C LEU A 328 20.36 2.50 -0.42
N CYS A 329 20.86 3.07 -1.54
CA CYS A 329 21.45 4.40 -1.55
C CYS A 329 20.42 5.48 -1.15
N ARG A 330 19.21 5.42 -1.71
CA ARG A 330 18.11 6.35 -1.37
C ARG A 330 17.68 6.23 0.08
N ARG A 331 17.54 5.00 0.59
CA ARG A 331 17.24 4.74 2.00
C ARG A 331 18.31 5.34 2.92
N LYS A 332 19.59 5.20 2.56
CA LYS A 332 20.70 5.82 3.31
C LYS A 332 20.58 7.35 3.31
N THR A 333 20.31 7.97 2.15
CA THR A 333 20.10 9.42 2.03
C THR A 333 18.90 9.89 2.85
N ALA A 334 17.84 9.10 2.93
CA ALA A 334 16.67 9.37 3.76
C ALA A 334 16.91 9.11 5.27
N GLY A 335 18.12 8.70 5.68
CA GLY A 335 18.47 8.45 7.07
C GLY A 335 17.92 7.12 7.62
N CYS A 336 17.52 6.17 6.76
CA CYS A 336 16.99 4.89 7.19
C CYS A 336 18.07 4.01 7.82
N LYS A 337 17.68 3.26 8.84
CA LYS A 337 18.56 2.34 9.59
C LYS A 337 18.92 1.13 8.72
N GLN A 338 20.19 1.01 8.38
CA GLN A 338 20.71 -0.09 7.56
C GLN A 338 22.23 -0.24 7.73
N ASP A 339 22.76 -1.40 7.34
CA ASP A 339 24.19 -1.68 7.22
C ASP A 339 24.52 -2.32 5.86
N GLU A 340 25.75 -2.82 5.68
CA GLU A 340 26.20 -3.44 4.44
C GLU A 340 25.53 -4.80 4.14
N LYS A 341 24.91 -5.43 5.14
CA LYS A 341 24.36 -6.78 5.07
C LYS A 341 22.83 -6.82 5.12
N GLY A 342 22.19 -5.74 5.59
CA GLY A 342 20.76 -5.73 5.76
C GLY A 342 20.17 -4.37 6.08
N VAL A 343 18.84 -4.35 6.14
CA VAL A 343 18.03 -3.18 6.45
C VAL A 343 17.12 -3.47 7.63
N PHE A 344 16.88 -2.46 8.44
CA PHE A 344 15.85 -2.53 9.48
C PHE A 344 14.56 -1.94 8.94
N SER A 345 13.45 -2.63 9.21
CA SER A 345 12.11 -2.15 8.87
C SER A 345 11.08 -2.60 9.90
N GLU A 346 9.90 -2.03 9.86
CA GLU A 346 8.87 -2.24 10.87
C GLU A 346 7.69 -3.04 10.31
N LEU A 347 7.27 -4.08 11.03
CA LEU A 347 5.99 -4.75 10.85
C LEU A 347 5.05 -4.32 11.97
N GLN A 348 3.79 -4.01 11.63
CA GLN A 348 2.82 -3.50 12.58
C GLN A 348 1.49 -4.26 12.48
N LEU A 349 0.80 -4.39 13.62
CA LEU A 349 -0.52 -4.98 13.70
C LEU A 349 -1.44 -4.05 14.48
N ILE A 350 -2.61 -3.75 13.91
CA ILE A 350 -3.72 -3.09 14.59
C ILE A 350 -4.89 -4.07 14.64
N ARG A 351 -5.38 -4.37 15.85
CA ARG A 351 -6.56 -5.20 16.08
C ARG A 351 -7.74 -4.34 16.49
N ILE A 352 -8.87 -4.51 15.80
CA ILE A 352 -10.15 -3.88 16.11
C ILE A 352 -11.16 -5.01 16.29
N GLY A 353 -11.32 -5.47 17.53
CA GLY A 353 -12.17 -6.62 17.86
C GLY A 353 -11.80 -7.89 17.11
N GLU A 354 -12.67 -8.33 16.20
CA GLU A 354 -12.48 -9.53 15.35
C GLU A 354 -11.62 -9.26 14.09
N LEU A 355 -11.31 -8.00 13.76
CA LEU A 355 -10.50 -7.60 12.61
C LEU A 355 -9.05 -7.32 13.03
N ALA A 356 -8.11 -8.00 12.41
CA ALA A 356 -6.67 -7.71 12.48
C ALA A 356 -6.17 -7.14 11.14
N ILE A 357 -5.50 -5.98 11.18
CA ILE A 357 -4.87 -5.35 10.04
C ILE A 357 -3.36 -5.45 10.23
N LEU A 358 -2.70 -6.18 9.34
CA LEU A 358 -1.27 -6.45 9.33
C LEU A 358 -0.61 -5.53 8.31
N GLY A 359 0.26 -4.62 8.75
CA GLY A 359 1.05 -3.74 7.91
C GLY A 359 2.41 -4.36 7.58
N LEU A 360 2.70 -4.51 6.29
CA LEU A 360 3.98 -5.00 5.77
C LEU A 360 4.73 -3.90 5.02
N CYS A 361 6.04 -3.91 5.19
CA CYS A 361 6.96 -2.89 4.71
C CYS A 361 7.44 -3.10 3.27
N GLY A 362 6.53 -3.37 2.33
CA GLY A 362 6.87 -3.57 0.93
C GLY A 362 5.73 -4.17 0.12
N GLU A 363 6.01 -4.45 -1.15
CA GLU A 363 5.09 -5.02 -2.13
C GLU A 363 4.97 -6.54 -1.94
N VAL A 364 4.02 -6.96 -1.09
CA VAL A 364 3.92 -8.36 -0.67
C VAL A 364 3.19 -9.23 -1.69
N PHE A 365 3.69 -10.46 -1.91
CA PHE A 365 3.05 -11.46 -2.74
C PHE A 365 1.84 -12.11 -2.04
N HIS A 366 0.81 -12.41 -2.80
CA HIS A 366 -0.43 -13.04 -2.32
C HIS A 366 -0.20 -14.34 -1.55
N GLU A 367 0.81 -15.11 -1.90
CA GLU A 367 1.12 -16.40 -1.26
C GLU A 367 1.56 -16.22 0.21
N ILE A 368 2.41 -15.21 0.48
CA ILE A 368 2.80 -14.86 1.85
C ILE A 368 1.56 -14.48 2.68
N VAL A 369 0.67 -13.67 2.09
CA VAL A 369 -0.56 -13.23 2.75
C VAL A 369 -1.53 -14.36 3.03
N PHE A 370 -1.66 -15.30 2.09
CA PHE A 370 -2.46 -16.50 2.29
C PHE A 370 -1.99 -17.32 3.50
N ASN A 371 -0.67 -17.47 3.66
CA ASN A 371 -0.09 -18.19 4.79
C ASN A 371 -0.25 -17.40 6.10
N LEU A 372 -0.06 -16.07 6.09
CA LEU A 372 -0.30 -15.22 7.26
C LEU A 372 -1.75 -15.32 7.75
N ARG A 373 -2.74 -15.34 6.84
CA ARG A 373 -4.14 -15.52 7.19
C ARG A 373 -4.41 -16.88 7.85
N LYS A 374 -3.76 -17.95 7.40
CA LYS A 374 -3.86 -19.28 8.02
C LYS A 374 -3.26 -19.33 9.43
N MET A 375 -2.23 -18.54 9.68
CA MET A 375 -1.57 -18.46 10.98
C MET A 375 -2.31 -17.56 11.96
N SER A 376 -3.11 -16.64 11.45
CA SER A 376 -3.81 -15.63 12.26
C SER A 376 -4.87 -16.28 13.16
N PRO A 377 -4.93 -15.90 14.45
CA PRO A 377 -5.97 -16.36 15.36
C PRO A 377 -7.29 -15.57 15.23
N PHE A 378 -7.33 -14.52 14.39
CA PHE A 378 -8.47 -13.61 14.27
C PHE A 378 -9.42 -14.04 13.15
N ARG A 379 -10.70 -13.75 13.34
CA ARG A 379 -11.76 -14.12 12.38
C ARG A 379 -11.56 -13.44 11.03
N HIS A 380 -11.15 -12.16 11.06
CA HIS A 380 -10.85 -11.37 9.86
C HIS A 380 -9.41 -10.88 9.93
N THR A 381 -8.62 -11.22 8.92
CA THR A 381 -7.23 -10.80 8.83
C THR A 381 -6.98 -10.17 7.46
N TRP A 382 -6.70 -8.88 7.49
CA TRP A 382 -6.30 -8.12 6.33
C TRP A 382 -4.79 -7.89 6.37
N VAL A 383 -4.19 -7.92 5.21
CA VAL A 383 -2.78 -7.54 5.07
C VAL A 383 -2.73 -6.36 4.14
N THR A 384 -2.05 -5.30 4.57
CA THR A 384 -1.80 -4.12 3.74
C THR A 384 -0.31 -4.00 3.49
N SER A 385 0.03 -3.78 2.24
CA SER A 385 1.37 -3.54 1.74
C SER A 385 1.80 -2.09 1.99
N LEU A 386 3.07 -1.78 1.74
CA LEU A 386 3.59 -0.42 1.76
C LEU A 386 3.28 0.30 3.07
N CYS A 387 3.56 -0.37 4.19
CA CYS A 387 3.30 0.16 5.51
C CYS A 387 4.57 0.55 6.22
N ASN A 388 4.60 1.82 6.68
CA ASN A 388 5.66 2.43 7.47
C ASN A 388 7.02 2.50 6.76
N ASP A 389 7.20 1.77 5.66
CA ASP A 389 8.43 1.65 4.88
C ASP A 389 8.16 0.95 3.54
N GLU A 390 9.16 1.00 2.64
CA GLU A 390 9.17 0.32 1.35
C GLU A 390 10.50 -0.43 1.13
N LEU A 391 10.44 -1.76 1.18
CA LEU A 391 11.56 -2.65 0.88
C LEU A 391 11.47 -3.26 -0.53
N SER A 392 10.59 -2.71 -1.39
CA SER A 392 10.24 -3.30 -2.67
C SER A 392 9.58 -4.68 -2.48
N TYR A 393 9.83 -5.64 -3.36
CA TYR A 393 9.10 -6.90 -3.37
C TYR A 393 9.42 -7.81 -2.17
N LEU A 394 8.38 -8.24 -1.46
CA LEU A 394 8.43 -9.29 -0.45
C LEU A 394 7.90 -10.58 -1.08
N MET A 395 8.83 -11.43 -1.52
CA MET A 395 8.56 -12.64 -2.29
C MET A 395 8.68 -13.91 -1.45
N PRO A 396 7.92 -14.97 -1.78
CA PRO A 396 8.14 -16.29 -1.19
C PRO A 396 9.54 -16.85 -1.50
N GLU A 397 10.09 -17.63 -0.57
CA GLU A 397 11.42 -18.24 -0.69
C GLU A 397 11.63 -19.00 -2.01
N HIS A 398 10.60 -19.72 -2.47
CA HIS A 398 10.69 -20.52 -3.68
C HIS A 398 10.81 -19.67 -4.98
N GLU A 399 10.40 -18.41 -4.98
CA GLU A 399 10.57 -17.52 -6.14
C GLU A 399 12.05 -17.19 -6.36
N TYR A 400 12.85 -17.04 -5.31
CA TYR A 400 14.29 -16.90 -5.41
C TYR A 400 14.97 -18.16 -5.97
N LYS A 401 14.52 -19.36 -5.57
CA LYS A 401 15.08 -20.65 -6.02
C LYS A 401 14.75 -20.96 -7.48
N ARG A 402 13.56 -20.57 -7.96
CA ARG A 402 13.13 -20.78 -9.35
C ARG A 402 14.02 -20.04 -10.33
N ASP A 403 14.37 -18.81 -10.03
CA ASP A 403 15.24 -18.01 -10.87
C ASP A 403 16.64 -18.61 -10.99
N LYS A 404 17.19 -19.16 -9.91
CA LYS A 404 18.45 -19.88 -9.93
C LYS A 404 18.41 -21.11 -10.88
N LYS A 405 17.23 -21.70 -11.08
CA LYS A 405 17.05 -22.91 -11.92
C LYS A 405 16.87 -22.58 -13.40
N SER A 406 16.18 -21.48 -13.73
CA SER A 406 15.91 -21.08 -15.11
C SER A 406 17.06 -20.37 -15.78
N GLY A 407 18.00 -19.83 -14.99
CA GLY A 407 19.08 -18.95 -15.49
C GLY A 407 18.57 -17.62 -16.04
N LYS A 408 17.24 -17.37 -16.01
CA LYS A 408 16.60 -16.13 -16.43
C LYS A 408 16.28 -15.27 -15.24
N MET A 409 16.47 -13.96 -15.36
CA MET A 409 16.25 -13.03 -14.27
C MET A 409 14.77 -12.78 -14.06
N ASN A 410 14.31 -12.95 -12.82
CA ASN A 410 13.01 -12.47 -12.40
C ASN A 410 13.07 -10.96 -12.21
N VAL A 411 12.23 -10.22 -12.92
CA VAL A 411 12.24 -8.75 -12.89
C VAL A 411 12.06 -8.22 -11.46
N GLN A 412 11.16 -8.80 -10.69
CA GLN A 412 10.94 -8.36 -9.31
C GLN A 412 12.16 -8.63 -8.40
N LYS A 413 12.91 -9.70 -8.64
CA LYS A 413 14.13 -9.99 -7.90
C LYS A 413 15.20 -8.91 -8.08
N GLU A 414 15.25 -8.23 -9.22
CA GLU A 414 16.16 -7.10 -9.45
C GLU A 414 15.85 -5.91 -8.53
N PHE A 415 14.60 -5.75 -8.11
CA PHE A 415 14.17 -4.66 -7.24
C PHE A 415 14.15 -5.06 -5.76
N ALA A 416 13.86 -6.34 -5.45
CA ALA A 416 13.74 -6.79 -4.08
C ALA A 416 15.01 -6.54 -3.28
N ILE A 417 14.90 -5.83 -2.18
CA ILE A 417 16.01 -5.59 -1.25
C ILE A 417 16.29 -6.84 -0.42
N PRO A 418 15.30 -7.44 0.27
CA PRO A 418 15.53 -8.61 1.09
C PRO A 418 15.92 -9.84 0.30
N ASP A 419 16.63 -10.74 0.95
CA ASP A 419 16.90 -12.09 0.43
C ASP A 419 15.75 -13.07 0.67
N GLU A 420 15.97 -14.34 0.34
CA GLU A 420 14.98 -15.41 0.47
C GLU A 420 14.48 -15.67 1.90
N THR A 421 15.14 -15.14 2.94
CA THR A 421 14.72 -15.30 4.34
C THR A 421 13.58 -14.38 4.75
N ALA A 422 13.23 -13.39 3.93
CA ALA A 422 12.20 -12.40 4.25
C ALA A 422 10.86 -13.05 4.64
N GLU A 423 10.43 -14.09 3.91
CA GLU A 423 9.19 -14.81 4.18
C GLU A 423 9.16 -15.40 5.60
N SER A 424 10.22 -16.10 6.00
CA SER A 424 10.31 -16.69 7.35
C SER A 424 10.37 -15.64 8.44
N LEU A 425 11.11 -14.55 8.24
CA LEU A 425 11.21 -13.44 9.18
C LEU A 425 9.85 -12.75 9.40
N ILE A 426 9.07 -12.57 8.32
CA ILE A 426 7.72 -12.03 8.39
C ILE A 426 6.81 -12.94 9.22
N TYR A 427 6.83 -14.26 8.98
CA TYR A 427 6.00 -15.21 9.73
C TYR A 427 6.37 -15.26 11.22
N GLU A 428 7.66 -15.27 11.55
CA GLU A 428 8.14 -15.25 12.94
C GLU A 428 7.69 -13.95 13.65
N ALA A 429 7.85 -12.82 12.98
CA ALA A 429 7.43 -11.54 13.54
C ALA A 429 5.94 -11.50 13.84
N PHE A 430 5.08 -11.94 12.89
CA PHE A 430 3.64 -11.93 13.13
C PHE A 430 3.17 -12.96 14.15
N LYS A 431 3.84 -14.09 14.32
CA LYS A 431 3.56 -15.01 15.46
C LYS A 431 3.69 -14.27 16.78
N GLU A 432 4.77 -13.49 16.97
CA GLU A 432 4.98 -12.72 18.19
C GLU A 432 3.96 -11.57 18.33
N LEU A 433 3.65 -10.87 17.22
CA LEU A 433 2.69 -9.77 17.22
C LEU A 433 1.27 -10.26 17.56
N PHE A 434 0.87 -11.44 17.06
CA PHE A 434 -0.42 -12.04 17.41
C PHE A 434 -0.53 -12.32 18.91
N GLU A 435 0.54 -12.81 19.56
CA GLU A 435 0.51 -13.06 21.02
C GLU A 435 0.40 -11.77 21.84
N ARG A 436 0.97 -10.65 21.35
CA ARG A 436 0.92 -9.36 22.05
C ARG A 436 -0.45 -8.68 22.02
N VAL A 437 -1.30 -9.01 21.06
CA VAL A 437 -2.62 -8.36 20.85
C VAL A 437 -3.81 -9.29 21.06
N LYS A 438 -3.57 -10.51 21.54
CA LYS A 438 -4.62 -11.49 21.92
C LYS A 438 -5.49 -11.04 23.14
#